data_1b7b44f291617c0fa161d1c33529a108
#
_entry.id   1b7b44f291617c0fa161d1c33529a108
#
_cell.length_a   1.000
_cell.length_b   1.000
_cell.length_c   1.000
_cell.angle_alpha   90.00
_cell.angle_beta   90.00
_cell.angle_gamma   90.00
#
_symmetry.space_group_name_H-M   'P 1'
#
loop_
_entity.id
_entity.type
_entity.pdbx_description
1 polymer ?
#
loop_
_entity_poly.entity_id
_entity_poly.type
_entity_poly.pdbx_seq_one_letter_code
_entity_poly.pdbx_strand_id
1 'polypeptide(L)'
;MKFNKYGNVKKIIDGIKFDSTKEANRYCELKLLQKAGVIKNLEIQTVFVLQEPFIDFSGKKQRDIRYIADFTYFQGDKYIVEDVKSPITRKNPVYAIKKKMLLKRYQRIFFIET
;
A
#
# COMPACT_ATOMS: atom_id res chain seq x y z
N MET A 1 -5.58 24.79 -17.22
CA MET A 1 -5.55 24.21 -15.89
C MET A 1 -6.58 23.07 -15.80
N LYS A 2 -6.14 21.89 -15.44
CA LYS A 2 -7.05 20.76 -15.31
C LYS A 2 -7.53 20.62 -13.87
N PHE A 3 -8.84 20.57 -13.67
CA PHE A 3 -9.42 20.26 -12.37
C PHE A 3 -9.58 18.77 -12.23
N ASN A 4 -9.22 18.26 -11.08
CA ASN A 4 -9.49 16.88 -10.73
C ASN A 4 -10.91 16.80 -10.18
N LYS A 5 -11.81 16.15 -10.90
CA LYS A 5 -13.23 16.03 -10.54
C LYS A 5 -13.46 15.40 -9.17
N TYR A 6 -12.55 14.59 -8.70
CA TYR A 6 -12.71 13.79 -7.47
C TYR A 6 -11.89 14.33 -6.32
N GLY A 7 -11.32 15.53 -6.44
CA GLY A 7 -10.52 16.15 -5.40
C GLY A 7 -9.17 15.48 -5.14
N ASN A 8 -8.77 14.53 -5.96
CA ASN A 8 -7.46 13.90 -5.86
C ASN A 8 -6.40 14.80 -6.49
N VAL A 9 -5.62 15.45 -5.66
CA VAL A 9 -4.52 16.30 -6.09
C VAL A 9 -3.24 15.50 -5.97
N LYS A 10 -2.55 15.32 -7.11
CA LYS A 10 -1.25 14.66 -7.13
C LYS A 10 -0.20 15.61 -6.59
N LYS A 11 0.63 15.11 -5.65
CA LYS A 11 1.71 15.87 -5.04
C LYS A 11 3.04 15.15 -5.22
N ILE A 12 4.11 15.93 -5.38
CA ILE A 12 5.48 15.41 -5.45
C ILE A 12 6.21 15.88 -4.20
N ILE A 13 6.72 14.92 -3.39
CA ILE A 13 7.50 15.17 -2.19
C ILE A 13 8.71 14.23 -2.23
N ASP A 14 9.90 14.77 -2.02
CA ASP A 14 11.16 14.02 -2.10
C ASP A 14 11.34 13.29 -3.46
N GLY A 15 10.81 13.88 -4.53
CA GLY A 15 10.82 13.26 -5.86
C GLY A 15 9.81 12.15 -6.05
N ILE A 16 8.97 11.89 -5.06
CA ILE A 16 7.95 10.83 -5.09
C ILE A 16 6.59 11.45 -5.42
N LYS A 17 5.91 10.85 -6.40
CA LYS A 17 4.58 11.30 -6.80
C LYS A 17 3.52 10.53 -6.03
N PHE A 18 2.70 11.26 -5.26
CA PHE A 18 1.60 10.70 -4.50
C PHE A 18 0.27 10.98 -5.19
N ASP A 19 -0.62 10.00 -5.16
CA ASP A 19 -1.93 10.10 -5.82
C ASP A 19 -2.93 10.97 -5.08
N SER A 20 -2.69 11.25 -3.80
CA SER A 20 -3.56 12.09 -3.01
C SER A 20 -2.78 12.93 -2.00
N THR A 21 -3.39 14.04 -1.58
CA THR A 21 -2.86 14.88 -0.51
C THR A 21 -2.77 14.11 0.81
N LYS A 22 -3.77 13.27 1.09
CA LYS A 22 -3.81 12.47 2.30
C LYS A 22 -2.61 11.51 2.38
N GLU A 23 -2.29 10.83 1.28
CA GLU A 23 -1.14 9.94 1.20
C GLU A 23 0.18 10.70 1.36
N ALA A 24 0.31 11.84 0.67
CA ALA A 24 1.50 12.69 0.79
C ALA A 24 1.71 13.20 2.21
N ASN A 25 0.64 13.62 2.89
CA ASN A 25 0.71 14.06 4.28
C ASN A 25 1.13 12.92 5.21
N ARG A 26 0.59 11.74 4.99
CA ARG A 26 0.97 10.57 5.79
C ARG A 26 2.44 10.20 5.59
N TYR A 27 2.93 10.30 4.37
CA TYR A 27 4.36 10.09 4.09
C TYR A 27 5.22 11.04 4.92
N CYS A 28 4.87 12.33 4.96
CA CYS A 28 5.62 13.32 5.74
C CYS A 28 5.63 12.98 7.23
N GLU A 29 4.48 12.56 7.77
CA GLU A 29 4.37 12.13 9.17
C GLU A 29 5.28 10.93 9.45
N LEU A 30 5.25 9.92 8.58
CA LEU A 30 6.06 8.71 8.74
C LEU A 30 7.56 9.02 8.63
N LYS A 31 7.94 9.94 7.75
CA LYS A 31 9.33 10.38 7.64
C LYS A 31 9.82 11.04 8.93
N LEU A 32 8.97 11.85 9.55
CA LEU A 32 9.29 12.48 10.85
C LEU A 32 9.43 11.43 11.95
N LEU A 33 8.52 10.44 11.98
CA LEU A 33 8.57 9.35 12.95
C LEU A 33 9.84 8.51 12.76
N GLN A 34 10.25 8.25 11.54
CA GLN A 34 11.49 7.54 11.28
C GLN A 34 12.71 8.34 11.73
N LYS A 35 12.73 9.62 11.44
CA LYS A 35 13.81 10.52 11.88
C LYS A 35 13.92 10.56 13.41
N ALA A 36 12.79 10.53 14.11
CA ALA A 36 12.72 10.49 15.56
C ALA A 36 13.05 9.11 16.15
N GLY A 37 13.24 8.10 15.33
CA GLY A 37 13.54 6.74 15.79
C GLY A 37 12.33 5.94 16.26
N VAL A 38 11.11 6.44 16.06
CA VAL A 38 9.87 5.75 16.47
C VAL A 38 9.58 4.56 15.54
N ILE A 39 9.87 4.71 14.24
CA ILE A 39 9.75 3.65 13.25
C ILE A 39 11.06 3.48 12.50
N LYS A 40 11.23 2.31 11.84
CA LYS A 40 12.41 1.97 11.06
C LYS A 40 12.03 1.34 9.72
N ASN A 41 12.94 1.45 8.76
CA ASN A 41 12.84 0.80 7.45
C ASN A 41 11.56 1.17 6.72
N LEU A 42 11.23 2.46 6.71
CA LEU A 42 10.09 2.96 5.95
C LEU A 42 10.31 2.72 4.46
N GLU A 43 9.39 1.99 3.86
CA GLU A 43 9.33 1.77 2.42
C GLU A 43 7.98 2.21 1.89
N ILE A 44 7.97 2.67 0.66
CA ILE A 44 6.75 3.08 -0.04
C ILE A 44 6.47 2.14 -1.20
N GLN A 45 5.20 1.98 -1.56
CA GLN A 45 4.77 1.15 -2.68
C GLN A 45 5.37 -0.25 -2.59
N THR A 46 5.30 -0.84 -1.40
CA THR A 46 5.85 -2.18 -1.14
C THR A 46 4.99 -3.25 -1.80
N VAL A 47 5.62 -4.09 -2.60
CA VAL A 47 4.93 -5.12 -3.38
C VAL A 47 4.89 -6.43 -2.60
N PHE A 48 3.70 -7.00 -2.48
CA PHE A 48 3.46 -8.33 -1.91
C PHE A 48 2.86 -9.22 -3.00
N VAL A 49 3.51 -10.34 -3.28
CA VAL A 49 2.97 -11.32 -4.23
C VAL A 49 1.91 -12.14 -3.50
N LEU A 50 0.68 -12.10 -3.99
CA LEU A 50 -0.43 -12.86 -3.42
C LEU A 50 -0.56 -14.24 -4.05
N GLN A 51 -0.30 -14.33 -5.35
CA GLN A 51 -0.31 -15.56 -6.12
C GLN A 51 0.78 -15.48 -7.18
N GLU A 52 1.61 -16.52 -7.24
CA GLU A 52 2.68 -16.61 -8.23
C GLU A 52 2.11 -16.76 -9.64
N PRO A 53 2.85 -16.31 -10.68
CA PRO A 53 2.45 -16.58 -12.05
C PRO A 53 2.49 -18.08 -12.31
N PHE A 54 1.64 -18.54 -13.21
CA PHE A 54 1.58 -19.97 -13.55
C PHE A 54 1.09 -20.17 -14.98
N ILE A 55 1.24 -21.39 -15.46
CA ILE A 55 0.71 -21.81 -16.77
C ILE A 55 -0.50 -22.70 -16.49
N ASP A 56 -1.66 -22.31 -17.02
CA ASP A 56 -2.89 -23.08 -16.80
C ASP A 56 -2.93 -24.35 -17.65
N PHE A 57 -3.93 -25.18 -17.41
CA PHE A 57 -4.05 -26.46 -18.10
C PHE A 57 -4.17 -26.33 -19.61
N SER A 58 -4.63 -25.19 -20.13
CA SER A 58 -4.72 -24.92 -21.57
C SER A 58 -3.38 -24.48 -22.18
N GLY A 59 -2.34 -24.30 -21.36
CA GLY A 59 -1.02 -23.83 -21.80
C GLY A 59 -0.89 -22.32 -21.81
N LYS A 60 -1.87 -21.58 -21.29
CA LYS A 60 -1.84 -20.13 -21.25
C LYS A 60 -1.14 -19.63 -19.99
N LYS A 61 -0.27 -18.64 -20.14
CA LYS A 61 0.39 -17.99 -19.01
C LYS A 61 -0.60 -17.10 -18.25
N GLN A 62 -0.66 -17.28 -16.94
CA GLN A 62 -1.42 -16.44 -16.05
C GLN A 62 -0.43 -15.59 -15.24
N ARG A 63 -0.70 -14.29 -15.18
CA ARG A 63 0.15 -13.35 -14.43
C ARG A 63 -0.02 -13.55 -12.94
N ASP A 64 0.98 -13.11 -12.18
CA ASP A 64 0.87 -13.04 -10.72
C ASP A 64 -0.22 -12.06 -10.28
N ILE A 65 -0.65 -12.23 -9.05
CA ILE A 65 -1.55 -11.29 -8.38
C ILE A 65 -0.73 -10.62 -7.28
N ARG A 66 -0.74 -9.28 -7.26
CA ARG A 66 0.05 -8.49 -6.33
C ARG A 66 -0.84 -7.58 -5.49
N TYR A 67 -0.39 -7.32 -4.29
CA TYR A 67 -0.88 -6.25 -3.43
C TYR A 67 0.24 -5.23 -3.28
N ILE A 68 -0.04 -3.96 -3.57
CA ILE A 68 0.93 -2.88 -3.42
C ILE A 68 0.47 -2.02 -2.27
N ALA A 69 1.22 -2.06 -1.15
CA ALA A 69 0.91 -1.27 0.04
C ALA A 69 1.51 0.13 -0.10
N ASP A 70 0.81 1.13 0.39
CA ASP A 70 1.31 2.50 0.35
C ASP A 70 2.58 2.64 1.18
N PHE A 71 2.58 2.09 2.40
CA PHE A 71 3.72 2.17 3.32
C PHE A 71 3.93 0.88 4.07
N THR A 72 5.20 0.53 4.30
CA THR A 72 5.58 -0.53 5.23
C THR A 72 6.72 -0.03 6.10
N TYR A 73 6.75 -0.46 7.35
CA TYR A 73 7.77 -0.06 8.30
C TYR A 73 7.75 -0.96 9.53
N PHE A 74 8.80 -0.89 10.33
CA PHE A 74 8.84 -1.55 11.63
C PHE A 74 8.60 -0.54 12.74
N GLN A 75 7.77 -0.91 13.68
CA GLN A 75 7.60 -0.19 14.95
C GLN A 75 7.87 -1.19 16.08
N GLY A 76 9.06 -1.11 16.68
CA GLY A 76 9.57 -2.20 17.51
C GLY A 76 9.74 -3.46 16.70
N ASP A 77 9.17 -4.57 17.19
CA ASP A 77 9.19 -5.86 16.47
C ASP A 77 8.05 -6.01 15.47
N LYS A 78 7.14 -5.04 15.41
CA LYS A 78 5.95 -5.14 14.57
C LYS A 78 6.25 -4.66 13.16
N TYR A 79 5.98 -5.51 12.17
CA TYR A 79 6.01 -5.12 10.77
C TYR A 79 4.63 -4.62 10.37
N ILE A 80 4.56 -3.34 10.07
CA ILE A 80 3.30 -2.66 9.78
C ILE A 80 3.16 -2.47 8.27
N VAL A 81 2.00 -2.86 7.76
CA VAL A 81 1.57 -2.63 6.38
C VAL A 81 0.43 -1.63 6.43
N GLU A 82 0.65 -0.46 5.88
CA GLU A 82 -0.31 0.64 5.98
C GLU A 82 -0.80 1.08 4.61
N ASP A 83 -2.12 1.22 4.49
CA ASP A 83 -2.76 1.81 3.32
C ASP A 83 -3.59 3.02 3.70
N VAL A 84 -3.44 4.07 2.89
CA VAL A 84 -4.27 5.27 2.99
C VAL A 84 -5.48 5.08 2.08
N LYS A 85 -6.66 4.91 2.69
CA LYS A 85 -7.88 4.57 1.94
C LYS A 85 -9.02 5.50 2.28
N SER A 86 -9.78 5.87 1.25
CA SER A 86 -11.07 6.53 1.44
C SER A 86 -12.13 5.47 1.79
N PRO A 87 -13.28 5.88 2.38
CA PRO A 87 -14.38 4.92 2.62
C PRO A 87 -14.85 4.22 1.35
N ILE A 88 -14.85 4.91 0.22
CA ILE A 88 -15.26 4.32 -1.07
C ILE A 88 -14.27 3.23 -1.49
N THR A 89 -12.97 3.49 -1.38
CA THR A 89 -11.94 2.52 -1.75
C THR A 89 -12.00 1.28 -0.86
N ARG A 90 -12.30 1.44 0.44
CA ARG A 90 -12.45 0.31 1.37
C ARG A 90 -13.56 -0.64 0.96
N LYS A 91 -14.59 -0.15 0.26
CA LYS A 91 -15.71 -0.95 -0.22
C LYS A 91 -15.45 -1.61 -1.58
N ASN A 92 -14.33 -1.33 -2.23
CA ASN A 92 -13.98 -1.92 -3.51
C ASN A 92 -13.78 -3.44 -3.35
N PRO A 93 -14.53 -4.27 -4.13
CA PRO A 93 -14.44 -5.73 -3.98
C PRO A 93 -13.05 -6.29 -4.27
N VAL A 94 -12.36 -5.75 -5.26
CA VAL A 94 -11.00 -6.20 -5.64
C VAL A 94 -10.03 -5.93 -4.48
N TYR A 95 -10.11 -4.76 -3.89
CA TYR A 95 -9.30 -4.41 -2.72
C TYR A 95 -9.59 -5.35 -1.56
N ALA A 96 -10.88 -5.59 -1.25
CA ALA A 96 -11.28 -6.46 -0.16
C ALA A 96 -10.76 -7.89 -0.33
N ILE A 97 -10.83 -8.43 -1.56
CA ILE A 97 -10.32 -9.78 -1.86
C ILE A 97 -8.80 -9.82 -1.71
N LYS A 98 -8.10 -8.87 -2.29
CA LYS A 98 -6.63 -8.81 -2.21
C LYS A 98 -6.15 -8.65 -0.77
N LYS A 99 -6.83 -7.84 0.03
CA LYS A 99 -6.53 -7.67 1.44
C LYS A 99 -6.63 -9.00 2.20
N LYS A 100 -7.70 -9.77 1.96
CA LYS A 100 -7.87 -11.09 2.58
C LYS A 100 -6.75 -12.05 2.18
N MET A 101 -6.36 -12.04 0.91
CA MET A 101 -5.28 -12.87 0.41
C MET A 101 -3.95 -12.47 1.06
N LEU A 102 -3.71 -11.18 1.20
CA LEU A 102 -2.52 -10.65 1.86
C LEU A 102 -2.44 -11.15 3.31
N LEU A 103 -3.52 -10.99 4.07
CA LEU A 103 -3.58 -11.38 5.48
C LEU A 103 -3.41 -12.89 5.67
N LYS A 104 -3.88 -13.70 4.72
CA LYS A 104 -3.72 -15.15 4.77
C LYS A 104 -2.29 -15.58 4.47
N ARG A 105 -1.67 -14.98 3.46
CA ARG A 105 -0.32 -15.36 3.02
C ARG A 105 0.78 -14.84 3.95
N TYR A 106 0.62 -13.61 4.43
CA TYR A 106 1.61 -12.93 5.28
C TYR A 106 1.03 -12.73 6.67
N GLN A 107 1.04 -13.78 7.48
CA GLN A 107 0.30 -13.81 8.75
C GLN A 107 0.97 -13.04 9.89
N ARG A 108 2.20 -12.57 9.69
CA ARG A 108 2.95 -11.82 10.72
C ARG A 108 2.99 -10.32 10.46
N ILE A 109 2.04 -9.81 9.71
CA ILE A 109 1.94 -8.37 9.45
C ILE A 109 0.84 -7.76 10.31
N PHE A 110 1.02 -6.48 10.66
CA PHE A 110 -0.02 -5.66 11.25
C PHE A 110 -0.54 -4.73 10.17
N PHE A 111 -1.75 -4.99 9.72
CA PHE A 111 -2.35 -4.22 8.64
C PHE A 111 -3.19 -3.09 9.21
N ILE A 112 -2.96 -1.86 8.76
CA ILE A 112 -3.72 -0.69 9.17
C ILE A 112 -4.19 0.11 7.96
N GLU A 113 -5.39 0.66 8.08
CA GLU A 113 -5.97 1.57 7.11
C GLU A 113 -6.11 2.96 7.74
N THR A 114 -5.61 3.97 7.05
CA THR A 114 -5.64 5.34 7.55
C THR A 114 -6.37 6.31 6.65
#